data_1fcb44cbd7ffd92f6f0291e63d94973c
#
_entry.id   1fcb44cbd7ffd92f6f0291e63d94973c
#
_cell.length_a   1.000
_cell.length_b   1.000
_cell.length_c   1.000
_cell.angle_alpha   90.00
_cell.angle_beta   90.00
_cell.angle_gamma   90.00
#
_symmetry.space_group_name_H-M   'P 1'
#
loop_
_entity.id
_entity.type
_entity.pdbx_description
1 polymer ?
#
loop_
_entity_poly.entity_id
_entity_poly.type
_entity_poly.pdbx_seq_one_letter_code
_entity_poly.pdbx_strand_id
1 'polypeptide(L)'
;MTRTRHAVLVLAAALLPGPLFAADPPAPLVALRAKRLFDGRGDAVVADAVVLVEGSKIKAVGRALPVPPGATIVDLGDATLLPGFIDCHTHLTFESGPDYYRQTVVDLQRTTAEKAIRATVFARRTLLAGFTTVRDLGADEFVDVGLRNAIASGAVPGPRMLVATHPLGARGGHADADGFSYGRLGKESGVADGIASGPDAFRDAVRFDVKYGADVIKVMATGGVLSLQDEVDTPQVTQPEMDAIVDEAHRLRKKTAAHAHGIEGARTAIRAGIDSIEHGSFLDEETFRMMKAKGTFFVPTLMALEYVSGRHAMAALPPSVAAKAKAAGEKRSEAFRAALRTGVKIAFGTDSAVSPHGKNAEEFGLMVELGMSPAAALRSATSAAAELLGLEKSIGSLAPGYEADVVAVPGNPLDDVTATERVLFVMKGGVVVRKP
;
A
#
# COMPACT_ATOMS: atom_id res chain seq x y z
N MET A 1 25.11 2.59 79.11
CA MET A 1 23.91 3.31 78.60
C MET A 1 24.39 4.57 77.88
N THR A 2 24.60 4.46 76.57
CA THR A 2 25.07 5.61 75.77
C THR A 2 23.97 5.89 74.73
N ARG A 3 23.33 7.03 74.84
CA ARG A 3 22.26 7.48 73.93
C ARG A 3 22.90 8.17 72.73
N THR A 4 22.75 7.56 71.54
CA THR A 4 23.13 8.14 70.26
C THR A 4 22.01 9.08 69.76
N ARG A 5 22.32 10.36 69.59
CA ARG A 5 21.41 11.38 69.06
C ARG A 5 21.54 11.34 67.52
N HIS A 6 20.48 11.05 66.82
CA HIS A 6 20.39 11.17 65.33
C HIS A 6 20.04 12.62 64.99
N ALA A 7 20.95 13.29 64.30
CA ALA A 7 20.68 14.60 63.71
C ALA A 7 19.97 14.40 62.35
N VAL A 8 18.76 14.95 62.22
CA VAL A 8 18.02 15.01 60.96
C VAL A 8 18.48 16.24 60.19
N LEU A 9 19.18 16.02 59.07
CA LEU A 9 19.57 17.12 58.18
C LEU A 9 18.39 17.40 57.23
N VAL A 10 17.75 18.56 57.38
CA VAL A 10 16.71 19.04 56.43
C VAL A 10 17.41 19.76 55.30
N LEU A 11 17.44 19.09 54.11
CA LEU A 11 17.93 19.70 52.88
C LEU A 11 16.81 20.60 52.30
N ALA A 12 17.00 21.92 52.37
CA ALA A 12 16.13 22.85 51.64
C ALA A 12 16.51 22.84 50.15
N ALA A 13 15.66 22.22 49.30
CA ALA A 13 15.82 22.29 47.88
C ALA A 13 15.39 23.67 47.38
N ALA A 14 16.36 24.49 46.95
CA ALA A 14 16.07 25.73 46.22
C ALA A 14 15.50 25.39 44.82
N LEU A 15 14.25 25.74 44.60
CA LEU A 15 13.60 25.68 43.25
C LEU A 15 14.27 26.75 42.36
N LEU A 16 15.23 26.32 41.55
CA LEU A 16 15.70 27.13 40.42
C LEU A 16 14.58 27.23 39.40
N PRO A 17 14.28 28.42 38.85
CA PRO A 17 13.34 28.53 37.73
C PRO A 17 13.87 27.72 36.56
N GLY A 18 13.08 26.74 36.07
CA GLY A 18 13.40 25.95 34.89
C GLY A 18 13.58 26.87 33.67
N PRO A 19 14.39 26.45 32.68
CA PRO A 19 14.58 27.25 31.50
C PRO A 19 13.21 27.49 30.84
N LEU A 20 12.88 28.75 30.59
CA LEU A 20 11.79 29.12 29.68
C LEU A 20 12.14 28.53 28.31
N PHE A 21 11.48 27.46 27.94
CA PHE A 21 11.53 27.00 26.55
C PHE A 21 10.96 28.12 25.68
N ALA A 22 11.81 28.70 24.83
CA ALA A 22 11.36 29.59 23.79
C ALA A 22 10.33 28.79 22.95
N ALA A 23 9.18 29.39 22.70
CA ALA A 23 8.19 28.78 21.79
C ALA A 23 8.87 28.49 20.46
N ASP A 24 8.68 27.29 19.93
CA ASP A 24 9.18 26.92 18.62
C ASP A 24 8.73 27.99 17.61
N PRO A 25 9.59 28.36 16.65
CA PRO A 25 9.19 29.29 15.62
C PRO A 25 7.94 28.78 14.90
N PRO A 26 7.01 29.68 14.53
CA PRO A 26 5.78 29.26 13.87
C PRO A 26 6.10 28.40 12.63
N ALA A 27 5.35 27.32 12.46
CA ALA A 27 5.55 26.40 11.35
C ALA A 27 5.47 27.17 10.01
N PRO A 28 6.34 26.85 9.03
CA PRO A 28 6.34 27.54 7.75
C PRO A 28 4.98 27.39 7.05
N LEU A 29 4.47 28.52 6.54
CA LEU A 29 3.23 28.57 5.79
C LEU A 29 3.57 28.52 4.29
N VAL A 30 2.98 27.53 3.58
CA VAL A 30 3.14 27.35 2.13
C VAL A 30 1.79 27.47 1.46
N ALA A 31 1.70 28.22 0.36
CA ALA A 31 0.52 28.32 -0.50
C ALA A 31 0.81 27.63 -1.84
N LEU A 32 0.15 26.52 -2.09
CA LEU A 32 0.18 25.84 -3.38
C LEU A 32 -0.94 26.42 -4.24
N ARG A 33 -0.61 26.91 -5.45
CA ARG A 33 -1.57 27.43 -6.42
C ARG A 33 -1.53 26.61 -7.70
N ALA A 34 -2.70 26.33 -8.26
CA ALA A 34 -2.84 25.72 -9.57
C ALA A 34 -4.18 26.11 -10.19
N LYS A 35 -4.31 25.91 -11.50
CA LYS A 35 -5.57 26.18 -12.22
C LYS A 35 -6.74 25.34 -11.73
N ARG A 36 -6.48 24.12 -11.20
CA ARG A 36 -7.51 23.17 -10.77
C ARG A 36 -7.12 22.44 -9.49
N LEU A 37 -8.14 21.90 -8.82
CA LEU A 37 -8.01 20.99 -7.66
C LEU A 37 -9.07 19.91 -7.75
N PHE A 38 -8.66 18.66 -7.53
CA PHE A 38 -9.52 17.53 -7.23
C PHE A 38 -9.32 17.18 -5.74
N ASP A 39 -10.39 17.23 -4.94
CA ASP A 39 -10.28 17.14 -3.48
C ASP A 39 -10.19 15.70 -2.95
N GLY A 40 -10.32 14.70 -3.83
CA GLY A 40 -10.35 13.28 -3.49
C GLY A 40 -11.72 12.76 -3.07
N ARG A 41 -12.76 13.58 -3.04
CA ARG A 41 -14.13 13.22 -2.58
C ARG A 41 -15.17 13.37 -3.66
N GLY A 42 -15.14 14.49 -4.36
CA GLY A 42 -16.11 14.84 -5.40
C GLY A 42 -15.83 14.14 -6.74
N ASP A 43 -16.67 14.51 -7.73
CA ASP A 43 -16.55 14.02 -9.12
C ASP A 43 -16.06 15.11 -10.08
N ALA A 44 -15.77 16.31 -9.58
CA ALA A 44 -15.40 17.48 -10.37
C ALA A 44 -14.16 18.18 -9.79
N VAL A 45 -13.49 18.95 -10.64
CA VAL A 45 -12.41 19.82 -10.21
C VAL A 45 -12.91 21.21 -9.83
N VAL A 46 -12.26 21.83 -8.85
CA VAL A 46 -12.46 23.24 -8.46
C VAL A 46 -11.43 24.09 -9.21
N ALA A 47 -11.88 25.17 -9.85
CA ALA A 47 -10.99 26.12 -10.56
C ALA A 47 -10.30 27.09 -9.59
N ASP A 48 -9.18 27.69 -10.06
CA ASP A 48 -8.42 28.71 -9.32
C ASP A 48 -8.03 28.26 -7.90
N ALA A 49 -7.44 27.08 -7.83
CA ALA A 49 -7.21 26.35 -6.59
C ALA A 49 -6.08 26.94 -5.75
N VAL A 50 -6.33 27.01 -4.43
CA VAL A 50 -5.30 27.32 -3.44
C VAL A 50 -5.39 26.31 -2.29
N VAL A 51 -4.24 25.71 -1.94
CA VAL A 51 -4.08 24.89 -0.73
C VAL A 51 -3.06 25.59 0.17
N LEU A 52 -3.48 25.95 1.37
CA LEU A 52 -2.61 26.51 2.40
C LEU A 52 -2.14 25.38 3.31
N VAL A 53 -0.83 25.24 3.46
CA VAL A 53 -0.17 24.22 4.30
C VAL A 53 0.58 24.92 5.43
N GLU A 54 0.38 24.46 6.66
CA GLU A 54 1.10 24.91 7.85
C GLU A 54 1.76 23.72 8.52
N GLY A 55 3.09 23.68 8.50
CA GLY A 55 3.85 22.50 8.95
C GLY A 55 3.49 21.27 8.14
N SER A 56 3.05 20.19 8.79
CA SER A 56 2.65 18.95 8.13
C SER A 56 1.18 18.89 7.71
N LYS A 57 0.38 19.93 8.00
CA LYS A 57 -1.08 19.89 7.86
C LYS A 57 -1.61 20.88 6.83
N ILE A 58 -2.71 20.47 6.19
CA ILE A 58 -3.52 21.39 5.37
C ILE A 58 -4.30 22.30 6.33
N LYS A 59 -4.06 23.62 6.18
CA LYS A 59 -4.73 24.66 6.96
C LYS A 59 -6.06 25.10 6.32
N ALA A 60 -6.06 25.26 5.00
CA ALA A 60 -7.24 25.67 4.24
C ALA A 60 -7.12 25.22 2.78
N VAL A 61 -8.28 25.00 2.15
CA VAL A 61 -8.38 24.62 0.73
C VAL A 61 -9.58 25.36 0.14
N GLY A 62 -9.44 25.89 -1.07
CA GLY A 62 -10.58 26.50 -1.74
C GLY A 62 -10.21 27.21 -3.03
N ARG A 63 -11.25 27.82 -3.63
CA ARG A 63 -11.11 28.64 -4.83
C ARG A 63 -10.62 30.04 -4.46
N ALA A 64 -9.56 30.49 -5.13
CA ALA A 64 -9.02 31.86 -5.01
C ALA A 64 -8.84 32.33 -3.55
N LEU A 65 -8.43 31.44 -2.64
CA LEU A 65 -8.22 31.83 -1.24
C LEU A 65 -7.14 32.90 -1.13
N PRO A 66 -7.34 33.92 -0.26
CA PRO A 66 -6.29 34.88 0.02
C PRO A 66 -5.08 34.20 0.65
N VAL A 67 -3.91 34.51 0.11
CA VAL A 67 -2.64 34.02 0.65
C VAL A 67 -2.17 34.96 1.76
N PRO A 68 -1.97 34.48 2.97
CA PRO A 68 -1.49 35.32 4.07
C PRO A 68 -0.10 35.91 3.79
N PRO A 69 0.20 37.13 4.27
CA PRO A 69 1.54 37.71 4.18
C PRO A 69 2.58 36.76 4.82
N GLY A 70 3.75 36.65 4.15
CA GLY A 70 4.85 35.81 4.62
C GLY A 70 4.75 34.33 4.22
N ALA A 71 3.67 33.88 3.58
CA ALA A 71 3.57 32.52 3.02
C ALA A 71 4.49 32.34 1.80
N THR A 72 5.20 31.23 1.74
CA THR A 72 5.92 30.82 0.52
C THR A 72 4.93 30.36 -0.53
N ILE A 73 4.93 31.03 -1.70
CA ILE A 73 4.03 30.66 -2.80
C ILE A 73 4.74 29.68 -3.73
N VAL A 74 4.09 28.56 -4.03
CA VAL A 74 4.46 27.60 -5.08
C VAL A 74 3.34 27.65 -6.13
N ASP A 75 3.62 28.31 -7.25
CA ASP A 75 2.68 28.41 -8.37
C ASP A 75 2.98 27.27 -9.36
N LEU A 76 1.99 26.43 -9.62
CA LEU A 76 2.06 25.26 -10.47
C LEU A 76 1.34 25.45 -11.83
N GLY A 77 0.85 26.65 -12.09
CA GLY A 77 0.29 27.04 -13.39
C GLY A 77 -0.89 26.18 -13.83
N ASP A 78 -0.83 25.68 -15.10
CA ASP A 78 -1.88 24.85 -15.69
C ASP A 78 -1.78 23.38 -15.22
N ALA A 79 -1.88 23.18 -13.90
CA ALA A 79 -1.90 21.88 -13.25
C ALA A 79 -3.21 21.66 -12.49
N THR A 80 -3.41 20.42 -12.05
CA THR A 80 -4.43 20.03 -11.08
C THR A 80 -3.75 19.53 -9.80
N LEU A 81 -4.11 20.12 -8.66
CA LEU A 81 -3.75 19.63 -7.33
C LEU A 81 -4.64 18.44 -6.95
N LEU A 82 -4.05 17.39 -6.42
CA LEU A 82 -4.75 16.20 -5.91
C LEU A 82 -4.18 15.81 -4.53
N PRO A 83 -4.92 15.03 -3.72
CA PRO A 83 -4.31 14.34 -2.60
C PRO A 83 -3.17 13.45 -3.09
N GLY A 84 -2.14 13.27 -2.27
CA GLY A 84 -1.11 12.28 -2.55
C GLY A 84 -1.74 10.91 -2.80
N PHE A 85 -1.29 10.24 -3.86
CA PHE A 85 -1.83 8.93 -4.24
C PHE A 85 -1.49 7.87 -3.22
N ILE A 86 -2.37 6.88 -3.10
CA ILE A 86 -2.25 5.73 -2.21
C ILE A 86 -2.30 4.46 -3.06
N ASP A 87 -1.29 3.60 -2.92
CA ASP A 87 -1.25 2.28 -3.53
C ASP A 87 -1.45 1.21 -2.45
N CYS A 88 -2.55 0.46 -2.50
CA CYS A 88 -2.91 -0.52 -1.49
C CYS A 88 -2.28 -1.91 -1.70
N HIS A 89 -1.46 -2.08 -2.75
CA HIS A 89 -0.78 -3.35 -3.01
C HIS A 89 0.56 -3.12 -3.69
N THR A 90 1.62 -3.11 -2.90
CA THR A 90 3.01 -3.00 -3.37
C THR A 90 3.91 -4.02 -2.69
N HIS A 91 5.13 -4.20 -3.25
CA HIS A 91 6.23 -4.97 -2.67
C HIS A 91 7.53 -4.18 -2.86
N LEU A 92 7.78 -3.18 -1.99
CA LEU A 92 8.91 -2.24 -2.16
C LEU A 92 10.29 -2.86 -1.87
N THR A 93 10.34 -4.15 -1.53
CA THR A 93 11.58 -4.83 -1.15
C THR A 93 12.27 -5.55 -2.30
N PHE A 94 11.56 -5.74 -3.42
CA PHE A 94 12.12 -6.36 -4.63
C PHE A 94 11.55 -5.72 -5.91
N GLU A 95 12.04 -6.13 -7.07
CA GLU A 95 11.53 -5.77 -8.39
C GLU A 95 11.84 -6.91 -9.36
N SER A 96 10.83 -7.42 -10.03
CA SER A 96 10.95 -8.53 -10.99
C SER A 96 11.75 -8.13 -12.20
N GLY A 97 12.59 -9.04 -12.67
CA GLY A 97 13.33 -8.92 -13.92
C GLY A 97 12.54 -9.51 -15.10
N PRO A 98 13.05 -9.32 -16.32
CA PRO A 98 12.41 -9.83 -17.53
C PRO A 98 12.55 -11.35 -17.72
N ASP A 99 13.38 -12.02 -16.93
CA ASP A 99 13.67 -13.45 -17.00
C ASP A 99 13.43 -14.08 -15.62
N TYR A 100 12.44 -14.97 -15.55
CA TYR A 100 11.98 -15.60 -14.32
C TYR A 100 13.10 -16.38 -13.59
N TYR A 101 13.80 -17.27 -14.31
CA TYR A 101 14.82 -18.12 -13.70
C TYR A 101 16.05 -17.33 -13.27
N ARG A 102 16.47 -16.38 -14.08
CA ARG A 102 17.58 -15.49 -13.73
C ARG A 102 17.24 -14.67 -12.49
N GLN A 103 16.02 -14.17 -12.40
CA GLN A 103 15.57 -13.41 -11.23
C GLN A 103 15.61 -14.25 -9.96
N THR A 104 15.09 -15.48 -10.00
CA THR A 104 15.14 -16.43 -8.87
C THR A 104 16.59 -16.64 -8.38
N VAL A 105 17.54 -16.86 -9.30
CA VAL A 105 18.96 -17.02 -8.91
C VAL A 105 19.54 -15.75 -8.30
N VAL A 106 19.24 -14.59 -8.89
CA VAL A 106 19.73 -13.29 -8.38
C VAL A 106 19.16 -13.00 -6.98
N ASP A 107 17.90 -13.32 -6.73
CA ASP A 107 17.29 -13.08 -5.42
C ASP A 107 17.87 -13.98 -4.33
N LEU A 108 18.22 -15.23 -4.67
CA LEU A 108 18.93 -16.15 -3.77
C LEU A 108 20.37 -15.70 -3.45
N GLN A 109 21.00 -14.91 -4.33
CA GLN A 109 22.35 -14.39 -4.14
C GLN A 109 22.38 -13.10 -3.31
N ARG A 110 21.27 -12.39 -3.18
CA ARG A 110 21.20 -11.11 -2.46
C ARG A 110 21.14 -11.31 -0.96
N THR A 111 22.00 -10.59 -0.27
CA THR A 111 21.93 -10.49 1.19
C THR A 111 20.76 -9.62 1.63
N THR A 112 20.23 -9.81 2.85
CA THR A 112 19.21 -8.94 3.47
C THR A 112 19.61 -7.46 3.45
N ALA A 113 20.89 -7.17 3.69
CA ALA A 113 21.41 -5.80 3.64
C ALA A 113 21.33 -5.19 2.23
N GLU A 114 21.62 -5.97 1.18
CA GLU A 114 21.48 -5.53 -0.21
C GLU A 114 20.00 -5.29 -0.57
N LYS A 115 19.11 -6.22 -0.19
CA LYS A 115 17.65 -6.06 -0.37
C LYS A 115 17.18 -4.74 0.26
N ALA A 116 17.58 -4.46 1.52
CA ALA A 116 17.20 -3.24 2.24
C ALA A 116 17.71 -1.96 1.55
N ILE A 117 18.95 -1.95 1.06
CA ILE A 117 19.51 -0.79 0.33
C ILE A 117 18.75 -0.57 -0.98
N ARG A 118 18.46 -1.61 -1.74
CA ARG A 118 17.69 -1.51 -2.99
C ARG A 118 16.27 -1.02 -2.75
N ALA A 119 15.63 -1.47 -1.68
CA ALA A 119 14.29 -1.04 -1.27
C ALA A 119 14.18 0.48 -1.11
N THR A 120 15.24 1.17 -0.66
CA THR A 120 15.25 2.65 -0.57
C THR A 120 15.14 3.32 -1.94
N VAL A 121 15.71 2.71 -2.99
CA VAL A 121 15.60 3.20 -4.38
C VAL A 121 14.17 3.04 -4.88
N PHE A 122 13.55 1.90 -4.62
CA PHE A 122 12.17 1.60 -5.02
C PHE A 122 11.18 2.52 -4.31
N ALA A 123 11.33 2.68 -2.99
CA ALA A 123 10.52 3.61 -2.20
C ALA A 123 10.61 5.05 -2.72
N ARG A 124 11.82 5.51 -3.06
CA ARG A 124 12.02 6.85 -3.63
C ARG A 124 11.37 7.00 -5.00
N ARG A 125 11.45 6.00 -5.90
CA ARG A 125 10.78 6.02 -7.22
C ARG A 125 9.27 6.12 -7.06
N THR A 126 8.69 5.30 -6.19
CA THR A 126 7.25 5.29 -5.88
C THR A 126 6.78 6.65 -5.32
N LEU A 127 7.53 7.24 -4.38
CA LEU A 127 7.21 8.56 -3.85
C LEU A 127 7.26 9.65 -4.93
N LEU A 128 8.28 9.64 -5.80
CA LEU A 128 8.43 10.64 -6.87
C LEU A 128 7.39 10.47 -7.98
N ALA A 129 6.76 9.30 -8.10
CA ALA A 129 5.60 9.06 -8.96
C ALA A 129 4.27 9.57 -8.34
N GLY A 130 4.31 10.19 -7.15
CA GLY A 130 3.15 10.79 -6.51
C GLY A 130 2.46 9.92 -5.46
N PHE A 131 2.93 8.69 -5.24
CA PHE A 131 2.38 7.79 -4.22
C PHE A 131 3.01 8.12 -2.86
N THR A 132 2.27 8.87 -2.05
CA THR A 132 2.73 9.35 -0.74
C THR A 132 2.47 8.35 0.38
N THR A 133 1.59 7.38 0.13
CA THR A 133 1.28 6.26 1.05
C THR A 133 1.17 4.97 0.27
N VAL A 134 1.68 3.86 0.84
CA VAL A 134 1.55 2.51 0.29
C VAL A 134 1.19 1.50 1.37
N ARG A 135 0.50 0.42 0.96
CA ARG A 135 0.40 -0.81 1.73
C ARG A 135 1.27 -1.87 1.04
N ASP A 136 2.33 -2.28 1.75
CA ASP A 136 3.27 -3.30 1.30
C ASP A 136 2.81 -4.68 1.80
N LEU A 137 2.47 -5.58 0.89
CA LEU A 137 1.75 -6.81 1.19
C LEU A 137 2.63 -8.07 1.18
N GLY A 138 3.89 -7.91 1.46
CA GLY A 138 4.77 -9.04 1.69
C GLY A 138 6.24 -8.72 1.44
N ALA A 139 7.07 -9.19 2.36
CA ALA A 139 8.52 -9.08 2.28
C ALA A 139 9.16 -10.24 3.05
N ASP A 140 10.41 -10.55 2.69
CA ASP A 140 11.24 -11.47 3.46
C ASP A 140 12.01 -10.71 4.55
N GLU A 141 12.36 -11.43 5.61
CA GLU A 141 13.38 -11.00 6.59
C GLU A 141 13.09 -9.62 7.22
N PHE A 142 11.81 -9.19 7.28
CA PHE A 142 11.36 -7.90 7.84
C PHE A 142 12.03 -6.66 7.19
N VAL A 143 12.46 -6.76 5.94
CA VAL A 143 13.05 -5.65 5.19
C VAL A 143 12.04 -4.50 5.04
N ASP A 144 10.77 -4.79 4.86
CA ASP A 144 9.66 -3.83 4.81
C ASP A 144 9.50 -3.04 6.12
N VAL A 145 9.61 -3.70 7.26
CA VAL A 145 9.59 -3.05 8.60
C VAL A 145 10.78 -2.11 8.76
N GLY A 146 11.97 -2.58 8.35
CA GLY A 146 13.19 -1.76 8.37
C GLY A 146 13.04 -0.52 7.48
N LEU A 147 12.54 -0.69 6.26
CA LEU A 147 12.31 0.39 5.30
C LEU A 147 11.27 1.40 5.84
N ARG A 148 10.11 0.91 6.31
CA ARG A 148 9.08 1.75 6.93
C ARG A 148 9.65 2.62 8.06
N ASN A 149 10.40 2.01 8.97
CA ASN A 149 10.95 2.70 10.13
C ASN A 149 12.01 3.75 9.72
N ALA A 150 12.85 3.42 8.73
CA ALA A 150 13.83 4.37 8.18
C ALA A 150 13.16 5.56 7.48
N ILE A 151 12.06 5.34 6.76
CA ILE A 151 11.27 6.41 6.13
C ILE A 151 10.56 7.26 7.21
N ALA A 152 9.97 6.62 8.22
CA ALA A 152 9.25 7.32 9.29
C ALA A 152 10.19 8.20 10.15
N SER A 153 11.43 7.78 10.35
CA SER A 153 12.45 8.57 11.05
C SER A 153 13.11 9.65 10.18
N GLY A 154 12.81 9.69 8.88
CA GLY A 154 13.43 10.62 7.92
C GLY A 154 14.84 10.23 7.48
N ALA A 155 15.33 9.04 7.81
CA ALA A 155 16.65 8.56 7.41
C ALA A 155 16.76 8.36 5.88
N VAL A 156 15.66 7.94 5.23
CA VAL A 156 15.57 7.80 3.77
C VAL A 156 14.24 8.35 3.24
N PRO A 157 14.20 8.89 2.01
CA PRO A 157 12.95 9.33 1.39
C PRO A 157 12.11 8.14 0.92
N GLY A 158 10.80 8.19 1.19
CA GLY A 158 9.83 7.18 0.74
C GLY A 158 8.40 7.53 1.11
N PRO A 159 7.40 6.77 0.64
CA PRO A 159 6.00 6.91 1.03
C PRO A 159 5.79 6.55 2.50
N ARG A 160 4.68 6.96 3.10
CA ARG A 160 4.17 6.35 4.34
C ARG A 160 3.84 4.89 4.03
N MET A 161 4.31 3.96 4.87
CA MET A 161 4.11 2.53 4.62
C MET A 161 3.26 1.89 5.73
N LEU A 162 2.33 1.02 5.31
CA LEU A 162 1.76 -0.03 6.14
C LEU A 162 2.28 -1.35 5.61
N VAL A 163 2.85 -2.18 6.45
CA VAL A 163 3.61 -3.37 6.04
C VAL A 163 3.00 -4.66 6.59
N ALA A 164 3.05 -5.73 5.78
CA ALA A 164 2.49 -7.03 6.13
C ALA A 164 3.51 -8.01 6.71
N THR A 165 4.80 -7.76 6.55
CA THR A 165 5.87 -8.73 6.85
C THR A 165 5.74 -9.98 5.96
N HIS A 166 5.65 -11.19 6.52
CA HIS A 166 5.48 -12.41 5.74
C HIS A 166 4.03 -12.59 5.29
N PRO A 167 3.78 -12.90 4.00
CA PRO A 167 2.45 -13.34 3.61
C PRO A 167 2.17 -14.73 4.19
N LEU A 168 1.01 -14.90 4.83
CA LEU A 168 0.59 -16.17 5.39
C LEU A 168 0.12 -17.14 4.29
N GLY A 169 0.60 -18.36 4.29
CA GLY A 169 0.25 -19.36 3.31
C GLY A 169 0.27 -20.79 3.87
N ALA A 170 -0.41 -21.69 3.15
CA ALA A 170 -0.33 -23.10 3.42
C ALA A 170 1.00 -23.68 2.90
N ARG A 171 1.46 -24.76 3.51
CA ARG A 171 2.63 -25.51 3.01
C ARG A 171 2.42 -25.94 1.56
N GLY A 172 3.41 -25.65 0.69
CA GLY A 172 3.36 -25.91 -0.75
C GLY A 172 2.42 -24.97 -1.52
N GLY A 173 1.85 -23.96 -0.86
CA GLY A 173 1.03 -22.93 -1.49
C GLY A 173 1.83 -21.78 -2.10
N HIS A 174 1.12 -20.76 -2.57
CA HIS A 174 1.71 -19.62 -3.30
C HIS A 174 2.81 -18.87 -2.55
N ALA A 175 2.73 -18.78 -1.22
CA ALA A 175 3.77 -18.18 -0.39
C ALA A 175 4.95 -19.14 -0.06
N ASP A 176 4.83 -20.45 -0.36
CA ASP A 176 5.83 -21.48 -0.04
C ASP A 176 6.36 -22.19 -1.30
N ALA A 177 6.02 -21.71 -2.48
CA ALA A 177 6.31 -22.35 -3.75
C ALA A 177 7.66 -21.88 -4.31
N ASP A 178 8.74 -22.56 -3.97
CA ASP A 178 10.11 -22.20 -4.37
C ASP A 178 10.63 -22.89 -5.66
N GLY A 179 10.02 -24.01 -6.06
CA GLY A 179 10.40 -24.76 -7.27
C GLY A 179 11.65 -25.61 -7.15
N PHE A 180 12.25 -25.73 -5.97
CA PHE A 180 13.45 -26.53 -5.74
C PHE A 180 13.17 -27.92 -5.22
N SER A 181 14.09 -28.85 -5.44
CA SER A 181 14.03 -30.19 -4.87
C SER A 181 14.19 -30.16 -3.36
N TYR A 182 13.47 -31.06 -2.66
CA TYR A 182 13.50 -31.19 -1.20
C TYR A 182 14.95 -31.10 -0.64
N GLY A 183 15.12 -30.27 0.37
CA GLY A 183 16.38 -30.09 1.09
C GLY A 183 17.46 -29.27 0.36
N ARG A 184 17.17 -28.71 -0.85
CA ARG A 184 18.16 -27.91 -1.60
C ARG A 184 18.34 -26.49 -1.07
N LEU A 185 17.31 -25.89 -0.49
CA LEU A 185 17.39 -24.59 0.17
C LEU A 185 17.70 -24.69 1.68
N GLY A 186 17.89 -25.91 2.18
CA GLY A 186 18.38 -26.16 3.54
C GLY A 186 17.30 -26.23 4.62
N LYS A 187 16.43 -25.24 4.74
CA LYS A 187 15.39 -25.14 5.77
C LYS A 187 14.00 -25.21 5.14
N GLU A 188 13.13 -26.03 5.72
CA GLU A 188 11.70 -25.98 5.43
C GLU A 188 11.08 -24.72 6.05
N SER A 189 10.19 -24.05 5.32
CA SER A 189 9.43 -22.91 5.81
C SER A 189 8.47 -23.33 6.93
N GLY A 190 8.23 -22.41 7.86
CA GLY A 190 7.33 -22.63 8.99
C GLY A 190 6.63 -21.34 9.44
N VAL A 191 6.06 -21.36 10.64
CA VAL A 191 5.31 -20.22 11.22
C VAL A 191 6.10 -18.92 11.21
N ALA A 192 7.42 -18.98 11.45
CA ALA A 192 8.29 -17.81 11.41
C ALA A 192 8.55 -17.26 9.99
N ASP A 193 8.17 -18.01 8.98
CA ASP A 193 8.28 -17.62 7.58
C ASP A 193 6.87 -17.40 6.97
N GLY A 194 5.82 -17.33 7.80
CA GLY A 194 4.42 -17.18 7.38
C GLY A 194 3.72 -18.46 6.94
N ILE A 195 4.41 -19.63 6.99
CA ILE A 195 3.87 -20.90 6.49
C ILE A 195 3.33 -21.75 7.63
N ALA A 196 2.04 -22.11 7.53
CA ALA A 196 1.34 -22.80 8.58
C ALA A 196 0.37 -23.87 8.06
N SER A 197 -0.08 -24.76 8.95
CA SER A 197 -1.14 -25.72 8.69
C SER A 197 -1.97 -25.90 9.97
N GLY A 198 -3.27 -25.76 9.84
CA GLY A 198 -4.23 -25.78 10.94
C GLY A 198 -4.46 -24.41 11.60
N PRO A 199 -5.65 -24.19 12.18
CA PRO A 199 -6.06 -22.89 12.71
C PRO A 199 -5.14 -22.31 13.79
N ASP A 200 -4.63 -23.16 14.69
CA ASP A 200 -3.77 -22.70 15.80
C ASP A 200 -2.40 -22.22 15.30
N ALA A 201 -1.82 -22.91 14.30
CA ALA A 201 -0.56 -22.50 13.70
C ALA A 201 -0.70 -21.18 12.95
N PHE A 202 -1.82 -20.95 12.25
CA PHE A 202 -2.09 -19.67 11.61
C PHE A 202 -2.31 -18.53 12.62
N ARG A 203 -2.97 -18.80 13.77
CA ARG A 203 -3.05 -17.80 14.86
C ARG A 203 -1.67 -17.42 15.39
N ASP A 204 -0.78 -18.39 15.53
CA ASP A 204 0.60 -18.13 15.96
C ASP A 204 1.38 -17.33 14.91
N ALA A 205 1.21 -17.62 13.62
CA ALA A 205 1.81 -16.84 12.53
C ALA A 205 1.34 -15.37 12.53
N VAL A 206 0.04 -15.11 12.70
CA VAL A 206 -0.48 -13.76 12.87
C VAL A 206 0.17 -13.03 14.05
N ARG A 207 0.29 -13.69 15.19
CA ARG A 207 0.93 -13.12 16.39
C ARG A 207 2.41 -12.86 16.17
N PHE A 208 3.08 -13.75 15.45
CA PHE A 208 4.48 -13.61 15.11
C PHE A 208 4.72 -12.37 14.26
N ASP A 209 3.97 -12.19 13.18
CA ASP A 209 4.09 -11.03 12.31
C ASP A 209 3.76 -9.71 13.04
N VAL A 210 2.69 -9.69 13.83
CA VAL A 210 2.33 -8.53 14.66
C VAL A 210 3.41 -8.21 15.68
N LYS A 211 4.01 -9.21 16.31
CA LYS A 211 5.14 -9.03 17.25
C LYS A 211 6.32 -8.34 16.59
N TYR A 212 6.61 -8.66 15.34
CA TYR A 212 7.75 -8.09 14.62
C TYR A 212 7.41 -6.87 13.76
N GLY A 213 6.18 -6.38 13.85
CA GLY A 213 5.83 -5.04 13.38
C GLY A 213 4.86 -4.96 12.20
N ALA A 214 4.13 -6.03 11.89
CA ALA A 214 3.10 -5.97 10.88
C ALA A 214 2.00 -4.94 11.23
N ASP A 215 1.63 -4.12 10.26
CA ASP A 215 0.51 -3.17 10.32
C ASP A 215 -0.77 -3.80 9.73
N VAL A 216 -0.62 -4.77 8.83
CA VAL A 216 -1.67 -5.50 8.13
C VAL A 216 -1.28 -6.97 8.04
N ILE A 217 -2.25 -7.87 7.95
CA ILE A 217 -1.99 -9.29 7.73
C ILE A 217 -2.38 -9.64 6.29
N LYS A 218 -1.45 -10.24 5.54
CA LYS A 218 -1.65 -10.77 4.19
C LYS A 218 -1.78 -12.28 4.24
N VAL A 219 -2.74 -12.84 3.51
CA VAL A 219 -2.91 -14.30 3.35
C VAL A 219 -3.07 -14.69 1.89
N MET A 220 -2.55 -15.86 1.51
CA MET A 220 -2.76 -16.48 0.22
C MET A 220 -3.98 -17.39 0.29
N ALA A 221 -5.13 -16.91 -0.19
CA ALA A 221 -6.38 -17.67 -0.18
C ALA A 221 -6.46 -18.64 -1.36
N THR A 222 -5.77 -18.36 -2.46
CA THR A 222 -5.63 -19.25 -3.63
C THR A 222 -4.18 -19.36 -4.07
N GLY A 223 -3.92 -20.28 -4.98
CA GLY A 223 -2.69 -20.28 -5.74
C GLY A 223 -2.52 -18.99 -6.55
N GLY A 224 -1.33 -18.79 -7.11
CA GLY A 224 -0.97 -17.58 -7.84
C GLY A 224 -0.38 -17.84 -9.21
N VAL A 225 -0.21 -16.75 -9.96
CA VAL A 225 0.30 -16.82 -11.34
C VAL A 225 1.80 -17.16 -11.36
N LEU A 226 2.59 -16.53 -10.48
CA LEU A 226 4.06 -16.61 -10.53
C LEU A 226 4.69 -17.75 -9.72
N SER A 227 3.91 -18.56 -9.01
CA SER A 227 4.38 -19.79 -8.36
C SER A 227 4.43 -20.98 -9.33
N LEU A 228 5.23 -22.01 -9.04
CA LEU A 228 5.46 -23.14 -9.95
C LEU A 228 4.56 -24.35 -9.66
N GLN A 229 4.25 -24.63 -8.39
CA GLN A 229 3.70 -25.90 -7.94
C GLN A 229 2.20 -25.89 -7.64
N ASP A 230 1.53 -24.76 -7.82
CA ASP A 230 0.11 -24.59 -7.53
C ASP A 230 -0.71 -24.22 -8.77
N GLU A 231 -2.02 -24.41 -8.68
CA GLU A 231 -2.98 -23.92 -9.68
C GLU A 231 -3.55 -22.57 -9.23
N VAL A 232 -3.68 -21.64 -10.17
CA VAL A 232 -4.00 -20.21 -9.91
C VAL A 232 -5.35 -19.99 -9.22
N ASP A 233 -6.31 -20.87 -9.42
CA ASP A 233 -7.70 -20.73 -8.95
C ASP A 233 -8.08 -21.65 -7.78
N THR A 234 -7.17 -22.54 -7.35
CA THR A 234 -7.46 -23.49 -6.26
C THR A 234 -7.32 -22.85 -4.87
N PRO A 235 -8.27 -23.09 -3.95
CA PRO A 235 -8.16 -22.63 -2.58
C PRO A 235 -6.99 -23.28 -1.86
N GLN A 236 -6.26 -22.52 -1.04
CA GLN A 236 -5.07 -23.00 -0.31
C GLN A 236 -5.26 -23.07 1.20
N VAL A 237 -6.25 -22.38 1.73
CA VAL A 237 -6.60 -22.43 3.15
C VAL A 237 -8.05 -22.86 3.32
N THR A 238 -8.31 -23.64 4.35
CA THR A 238 -9.65 -24.08 4.73
C THR A 238 -10.43 -22.94 5.42
N GLN A 239 -11.77 -23.06 5.50
CA GLN A 239 -12.56 -22.04 6.21
C GLN A 239 -12.13 -21.86 7.69
N PRO A 240 -11.89 -22.93 8.49
CA PRO A 240 -11.43 -22.76 9.87
C PRO A 240 -10.07 -22.07 10.00
N GLU A 241 -9.15 -22.27 9.05
CA GLU A 241 -7.86 -21.58 9.01
C GLU A 241 -8.04 -20.11 8.69
N MET A 242 -8.83 -19.76 7.67
CA MET A 242 -9.11 -18.39 7.30
C MET A 242 -9.84 -17.64 8.43
N ASP A 243 -10.82 -18.29 9.08
CA ASP A 243 -11.51 -17.72 10.25
C ASP A 243 -10.52 -17.42 11.39
N ALA A 244 -9.56 -18.32 11.62
CA ALA A 244 -8.53 -18.14 12.64
C ALA A 244 -7.60 -16.96 12.33
N ILE A 245 -7.19 -16.78 11.07
CA ILE A 245 -6.34 -15.65 10.61
C ILE A 245 -7.08 -14.34 10.83
N VAL A 246 -8.30 -14.22 10.29
CA VAL A 246 -9.05 -12.97 10.31
C VAL A 246 -9.47 -12.59 11.74
N ASP A 247 -9.98 -13.54 12.52
CA ASP A 247 -10.35 -13.33 13.92
C ASP A 247 -9.16 -12.83 14.75
N GLU A 248 -8.00 -13.50 14.63
CA GLU A 248 -6.80 -13.12 15.38
C GLU A 248 -6.30 -11.73 14.96
N ALA A 249 -6.24 -11.44 13.65
CA ALA A 249 -5.81 -10.14 13.14
C ALA A 249 -6.74 -9.01 13.62
N HIS A 250 -8.05 -9.17 13.50
CA HIS A 250 -9.02 -8.17 13.94
C HIS A 250 -9.02 -7.97 15.45
N ARG A 251 -8.83 -9.03 16.23
CA ARG A 251 -8.65 -8.96 17.69
C ARG A 251 -7.43 -8.12 18.07
N LEU A 252 -6.36 -8.19 17.27
CA LEU A 252 -5.15 -7.39 17.39
C LEU A 252 -5.26 -6.01 16.69
N ARG A 253 -6.47 -5.65 16.19
CA ARG A 253 -6.76 -4.39 15.47
C ARG A 253 -5.93 -4.21 14.21
N LYS A 254 -5.66 -5.33 13.51
CA LYS A 254 -4.99 -5.32 12.21
C LYS A 254 -5.99 -5.59 11.10
N LYS A 255 -5.87 -4.83 10.01
CA LYS A 255 -6.59 -5.09 8.77
C LYS A 255 -6.02 -6.33 8.08
N THR A 256 -6.82 -6.94 7.20
CA THR A 256 -6.47 -8.17 6.50
C THR A 256 -6.62 -8.02 4.99
N ALA A 257 -5.74 -8.67 4.22
CA ALA A 257 -5.75 -8.69 2.77
C ALA A 257 -5.57 -10.12 2.26
N ALA A 258 -6.39 -10.58 1.31
CA ALA A 258 -6.27 -11.90 0.73
C ALA A 258 -5.90 -11.86 -0.75
N HIS A 259 -4.76 -12.46 -1.12
CA HIS A 259 -4.51 -12.86 -2.50
C HIS A 259 -5.54 -13.91 -2.90
N ALA A 260 -6.33 -13.65 -3.92
CA ALA A 260 -7.30 -14.61 -4.41
C ALA A 260 -7.63 -14.37 -5.89
N HIS A 261 -7.24 -15.30 -6.74
CA HIS A 261 -7.69 -15.32 -8.14
C HIS A 261 -9.00 -16.11 -8.28
N GLY A 262 -9.10 -17.29 -7.65
CA GLY A 262 -10.22 -18.21 -7.76
C GLY A 262 -11.39 -17.89 -6.84
N ILE A 263 -12.58 -18.26 -7.27
CA ILE A 263 -13.86 -17.96 -6.61
C ILE A 263 -13.93 -18.56 -5.19
N GLU A 264 -13.58 -19.84 -5.03
CA GLU A 264 -13.79 -20.53 -3.76
C GLU A 264 -12.89 -20.01 -2.65
N GLY A 265 -11.60 -19.73 -2.95
CA GLY A 265 -10.71 -19.11 -1.96
C GLY A 265 -11.15 -17.68 -1.60
N ALA A 266 -11.60 -16.89 -2.59
CA ALA A 266 -12.15 -15.57 -2.34
C ALA A 266 -13.41 -15.63 -1.45
N ARG A 267 -14.35 -16.53 -1.73
CA ARG A 267 -15.56 -16.71 -0.92
C ARG A 267 -15.25 -17.17 0.49
N THR A 268 -14.23 -18.04 0.66
CA THR A 268 -13.72 -18.44 1.98
C THR A 268 -13.22 -17.22 2.76
N ALA A 269 -12.40 -16.37 2.15
CA ALA A 269 -11.90 -15.14 2.77
C ALA A 269 -13.04 -14.15 3.10
N ILE A 270 -13.99 -13.96 2.18
CA ILE A 270 -15.13 -13.05 2.39
C ILE A 270 -16.03 -13.54 3.55
N ARG A 271 -16.29 -14.85 3.64
CA ARG A 271 -17.08 -15.43 4.76
C ARG A 271 -16.40 -15.17 6.11
N ALA A 272 -15.07 -15.29 6.18
CA ALA A 272 -14.29 -14.99 7.38
C ALA A 272 -14.26 -13.50 7.76
N GLY A 273 -14.62 -12.60 6.84
CA GLY A 273 -14.66 -11.16 7.09
C GLY A 273 -13.38 -10.42 6.68
N ILE A 274 -12.67 -10.90 5.66
CA ILE A 274 -11.48 -10.24 5.10
C ILE A 274 -11.78 -8.79 4.71
N ASP A 275 -10.83 -7.87 4.91
CA ASP A 275 -11.02 -6.45 4.58
C ASP A 275 -10.82 -6.16 3.09
N SER A 276 -9.94 -6.88 2.38
CA SER A 276 -9.77 -6.75 0.93
C SER A 276 -9.43 -8.06 0.23
N ILE A 277 -9.89 -8.18 -1.01
CA ILE A 277 -9.48 -9.21 -1.98
C ILE A 277 -8.61 -8.55 -3.03
N GLU A 278 -7.44 -9.12 -3.23
CA GLU A 278 -6.44 -8.69 -4.19
C GLU A 278 -6.56 -9.52 -5.49
N HIS A 279 -6.31 -8.90 -6.64
CA HIS A 279 -6.32 -9.50 -8.00
C HIS A 279 -7.71 -9.90 -8.52
N GLY A 280 -8.34 -10.91 -7.96
CA GLY A 280 -9.72 -11.29 -8.26
C GLY A 280 -10.00 -11.69 -9.71
N SER A 281 -9.02 -12.27 -10.44
CA SER A 281 -9.09 -12.42 -11.90
C SER A 281 -10.25 -13.27 -12.41
N PHE A 282 -10.71 -14.26 -11.63
CA PHE A 282 -11.79 -15.16 -12.03
C PHE A 282 -13.12 -14.91 -11.30
N LEU A 283 -13.22 -13.82 -10.50
CA LEU A 283 -14.40 -13.56 -9.69
C LEU A 283 -15.63 -13.24 -10.53
N ASP A 284 -16.75 -13.79 -10.12
CA ASP A 284 -18.06 -13.58 -10.70
C ASP A 284 -18.86 -12.48 -9.96
N GLU A 285 -19.98 -12.06 -10.56
CA GLU A 285 -20.85 -11.04 -9.96
C GLU A 285 -21.41 -11.44 -8.60
N GLU A 286 -21.65 -12.73 -8.36
CA GLU A 286 -22.14 -13.21 -7.06
C GLU A 286 -21.09 -12.96 -5.98
N THR A 287 -19.83 -13.28 -6.25
CA THR A 287 -18.72 -13.03 -5.32
C THR A 287 -18.54 -11.53 -5.05
N PHE A 288 -18.63 -10.66 -6.07
CA PHE A 288 -18.59 -9.21 -5.85
C PHE A 288 -19.80 -8.69 -5.06
N ARG A 289 -20.99 -9.28 -5.22
CA ARG A 289 -22.15 -8.95 -4.36
C ARG A 289 -21.92 -9.37 -2.91
N MET A 290 -21.27 -10.52 -2.67
CA MET A 290 -20.88 -10.94 -1.32
C MET A 290 -19.87 -9.95 -0.71
N MET A 291 -18.83 -9.53 -1.45
CA MET A 291 -17.89 -8.51 -1.02
C MET A 291 -18.61 -7.21 -0.62
N LYS A 292 -19.49 -6.71 -1.49
CA LYS A 292 -20.29 -5.51 -1.23
C LYS A 292 -21.12 -5.63 0.05
N ALA A 293 -21.79 -6.76 0.25
CA ALA A 293 -22.61 -7.01 1.43
C ALA A 293 -21.79 -7.07 2.73
N LYS A 294 -20.55 -7.54 2.67
CA LYS A 294 -19.63 -7.64 3.80
C LYS A 294 -18.77 -6.39 4.01
N GLY A 295 -18.76 -5.46 3.06
CA GLY A 295 -17.90 -4.28 3.10
C GLY A 295 -16.44 -4.56 2.69
N THR A 296 -16.15 -5.74 2.13
CA THR A 296 -14.84 -6.12 1.63
C THR A 296 -14.50 -5.31 0.38
N PHE A 297 -13.30 -4.73 0.35
CA PHE A 297 -12.80 -3.99 -0.82
C PHE A 297 -12.24 -4.92 -1.89
N PHE A 298 -12.31 -4.47 -3.14
CA PHE A 298 -11.61 -5.07 -4.27
C PHE A 298 -10.38 -4.22 -4.63
N VAL A 299 -9.21 -4.87 -4.75
CA VAL A 299 -7.95 -4.26 -5.19
C VAL A 299 -7.49 -5.00 -6.45
N PRO A 300 -7.75 -4.46 -7.66
CA PRO A 300 -7.72 -5.23 -8.91
C PRO A 300 -6.32 -5.55 -9.44
N THR A 301 -5.32 -4.73 -9.18
CA THR A 301 -3.93 -4.90 -9.64
C THR A 301 -3.83 -5.28 -11.13
N LEU A 302 -4.57 -4.58 -11.99
CA LEU A 302 -4.63 -4.86 -13.43
C LEU A 302 -3.25 -4.81 -14.09
N MET A 303 -2.41 -3.92 -13.55
CA MET A 303 -1.05 -3.69 -14.02
C MET A 303 -0.17 -4.93 -13.88
N ALA A 304 -0.31 -5.72 -12.81
CA ALA A 304 0.49 -6.93 -12.61
C ALA A 304 0.36 -7.90 -13.80
N LEU A 305 -0.88 -8.21 -14.19
CA LEU A 305 -1.11 -9.10 -15.34
C LEU A 305 -0.72 -8.45 -16.69
N GLU A 306 -0.76 -7.11 -16.79
CA GLU A 306 -0.26 -6.40 -17.98
C GLU A 306 1.24 -6.60 -18.17
N TYR A 307 1.99 -6.65 -17.08
CA TYR A 307 3.44 -6.88 -17.08
C TYR A 307 3.83 -8.37 -17.16
N VAL A 308 2.97 -9.29 -16.75
CA VAL A 308 3.26 -10.74 -16.87
C VAL A 308 2.87 -11.29 -18.23
N SER A 309 1.71 -10.92 -18.77
CA SER A 309 1.14 -11.54 -19.98
C SER A 309 0.54 -10.57 -20.99
N GLY A 310 0.49 -9.27 -20.69
CA GLY A 310 -0.07 -8.23 -21.57
C GLY A 310 0.97 -7.55 -22.46
N ARG A 311 0.80 -6.24 -22.66
CA ARG A 311 1.67 -5.41 -23.54
C ARG A 311 3.14 -5.38 -23.11
N HIS A 312 3.42 -5.60 -21.85
CA HIS A 312 4.76 -5.57 -21.24
C HIS A 312 5.23 -6.96 -20.80
N ALA A 313 4.66 -8.02 -21.40
CA ALA A 313 4.89 -9.41 -20.99
C ALA A 313 6.38 -9.74 -20.79
N MET A 314 6.65 -10.52 -19.74
CA MET A 314 7.99 -11.03 -19.46
C MET A 314 8.49 -11.89 -20.63
N ALA A 315 9.77 -11.71 -20.98
CA ALA A 315 10.37 -12.37 -22.13
C ALA A 315 10.56 -13.90 -21.95
N ALA A 316 10.74 -14.35 -20.69
CA ALA A 316 10.97 -15.75 -20.37
C ALA A 316 10.21 -16.16 -19.10
N LEU A 317 9.14 -16.91 -19.29
CA LEU A 317 8.34 -17.52 -18.23
C LEU A 317 8.41 -19.05 -18.32
N PRO A 318 8.40 -19.78 -17.18
CA PRO A 318 8.14 -21.21 -17.19
C PRO A 318 6.80 -21.52 -17.87
N PRO A 319 6.67 -22.65 -18.61
CA PRO A 319 5.44 -22.97 -19.34
C PRO A 319 4.17 -22.98 -18.45
N SER A 320 4.25 -23.48 -17.22
CA SER A 320 3.13 -23.49 -16.27
C SER A 320 2.73 -22.07 -15.87
N VAL A 321 3.70 -21.19 -15.58
CA VAL A 321 3.46 -19.78 -15.25
C VAL A 321 2.85 -19.04 -16.44
N ALA A 322 3.37 -19.26 -17.65
CA ALA A 322 2.83 -18.64 -18.85
C ALA A 322 1.37 -19.05 -19.11
N ALA A 323 1.01 -20.31 -18.89
CA ALA A 323 -0.36 -20.80 -19.02
C ALA A 323 -1.30 -20.15 -18.00
N LYS A 324 -0.90 -20.06 -16.72
CA LYS A 324 -1.66 -19.39 -15.66
C LYS A 324 -1.82 -17.89 -15.93
N ALA A 325 -0.75 -17.23 -16.36
CA ALA A 325 -0.76 -15.81 -16.70
C ALA A 325 -1.73 -15.50 -17.85
N LYS A 326 -1.75 -16.32 -18.88
CA LYS A 326 -2.70 -16.22 -20.00
C LYS A 326 -4.13 -16.38 -19.50
N ALA A 327 -4.43 -17.44 -18.76
CA ALA A 327 -5.77 -17.71 -18.24
C ALA A 327 -6.31 -16.56 -17.36
N ALA A 328 -5.49 -16.05 -16.43
CA ALA A 328 -5.85 -14.93 -15.57
C ALA A 328 -5.99 -13.62 -16.38
N GLY A 329 -5.09 -13.37 -17.33
CA GLY A 329 -5.10 -12.18 -18.19
C GLY A 329 -6.36 -12.09 -19.06
N GLU A 330 -6.85 -13.22 -19.61
CA GLU A 330 -8.07 -13.28 -20.41
C GLU A 330 -9.33 -12.96 -19.58
N LYS A 331 -9.34 -13.25 -18.29
CA LYS A 331 -10.50 -13.12 -17.40
C LYS A 331 -10.56 -11.82 -16.61
N ARG A 332 -9.41 -11.19 -16.29
CA ARG A 332 -9.34 -10.00 -15.44
C ARG A 332 -10.27 -8.85 -15.85
N SER A 333 -10.38 -8.62 -17.17
CA SER A 333 -11.20 -7.52 -17.72
C SER A 333 -12.68 -7.74 -17.50
N GLU A 334 -13.16 -8.98 -17.60
CA GLU A 334 -14.54 -9.36 -17.32
C GLU A 334 -14.84 -9.23 -15.82
N ALA A 335 -13.94 -9.73 -14.97
CA ALA A 335 -14.05 -9.61 -13.51
C ALA A 335 -14.08 -8.13 -13.07
N PHE A 336 -13.20 -7.28 -13.60
CA PHE A 336 -13.21 -5.85 -13.27
C PHE A 336 -14.52 -5.16 -13.69
N ARG A 337 -15.04 -5.43 -14.89
CA ARG A 337 -16.33 -4.91 -15.31
C ARG A 337 -17.50 -5.44 -14.46
N ALA A 338 -17.43 -6.69 -14.02
CA ALA A 338 -18.40 -7.25 -13.07
C ALA A 338 -18.35 -6.52 -11.71
N ALA A 339 -17.16 -6.21 -11.22
CA ALA A 339 -16.98 -5.39 -10.02
C ALA A 339 -17.63 -4.00 -10.17
N LEU A 340 -17.43 -3.33 -11.31
CA LEU A 340 -18.06 -2.04 -11.59
C LEU A 340 -19.60 -2.14 -11.60
N ARG A 341 -20.16 -3.16 -12.28
CA ARG A 341 -21.63 -3.35 -12.33
C ARG A 341 -22.25 -3.61 -10.95
N THR A 342 -21.58 -4.34 -10.09
CA THR A 342 -22.07 -4.64 -8.74
C THR A 342 -21.93 -3.47 -7.77
N GLY A 343 -21.05 -2.53 -8.06
CA GLY A 343 -20.74 -1.38 -7.20
C GLY A 343 -20.08 -1.80 -5.88
N VAL A 344 -19.22 -2.83 -5.92
CA VAL A 344 -18.30 -3.14 -4.81
C VAL A 344 -17.31 -1.98 -4.65
N LYS A 345 -16.86 -1.74 -3.42
CA LYS A 345 -15.82 -0.73 -3.17
C LYS A 345 -14.51 -1.17 -3.81
N ILE A 346 -13.91 -0.29 -4.61
CA ILE A 346 -12.61 -0.54 -5.26
C ILE A 346 -11.58 0.42 -4.66
N ALA A 347 -10.46 -0.13 -4.20
CA ALA A 347 -9.28 0.62 -3.83
C ALA A 347 -8.14 0.33 -4.83
N PHE A 348 -7.36 1.36 -5.12
CA PHE A 348 -6.23 1.29 -6.04
C PHE A 348 -5.11 0.42 -5.47
N GLY A 349 -4.54 -0.45 -6.29
CA GLY A 349 -3.36 -1.24 -6.00
C GLY A 349 -2.77 -1.79 -7.28
N THR A 350 -1.44 -1.92 -7.34
CA THR A 350 -0.71 -2.23 -8.57
C THR A 350 0.01 -3.56 -8.56
N ASP A 351 0.31 -4.11 -7.39
CA ASP A 351 1.25 -5.21 -7.21
C ASP A 351 2.65 -4.83 -7.75
N SER A 352 3.04 -3.57 -7.49
CA SER A 352 4.32 -3.01 -7.91
C SER A 352 5.47 -3.76 -7.24
N ALA A 353 6.28 -4.29 -7.99
CA ALA A 353 7.43 -5.17 -8.04
C ALA A 353 7.29 -6.18 -9.17
N VAL A 354 6.08 -6.68 -9.47
CA VAL A 354 5.79 -7.41 -10.73
C VAL A 354 5.97 -6.45 -11.92
N SER A 355 5.55 -5.21 -11.75
CA SER A 355 5.89 -4.08 -12.64
C SER A 355 6.99 -3.20 -12.03
N PRO A 356 7.73 -2.41 -12.82
CA PRO A 356 8.76 -1.52 -12.30
C PRO A 356 8.20 -0.46 -11.36
N HIS A 357 8.89 -0.23 -10.23
CA HIS A 357 8.53 0.82 -9.28
C HIS A 357 8.59 2.21 -9.92
N GLY A 358 7.60 3.05 -9.58
CA GLY A 358 7.43 4.38 -10.15
C GLY A 358 6.54 4.42 -11.40
N LYS A 359 6.03 3.26 -11.83
CA LYS A 359 5.05 3.12 -12.92
C LYS A 359 3.61 2.94 -12.44
N ASN A 360 3.41 2.97 -11.13
CA ASN A 360 2.12 2.69 -10.46
C ASN A 360 0.92 3.42 -11.11
N ALA A 361 1.11 4.64 -11.62
CA ALA A 361 0.04 5.42 -12.21
C ALA A 361 -0.54 4.86 -13.53
N GLU A 362 0.13 3.90 -14.19
CA GLU A 362 -0.41 3.21 -15.36
C GLU A 362 -1.71 2.43 -15.04
N GLU A 363 -1.91 2.02 -13.78
CA GLU A 363 -3.14 1.38 -13.29
C GLU A 363 -4.38 2.27 -13.50
N PHE A 364 -4.28 3.60 -13.37
CA PHE A 364 -5.39 4.52 -13.63
C PHE A 364 -5.90 4.39 -15.07
N GLY A 365 -4.97 4.34 -16.03
CA GLY A 365 -5.29 4.17 -17.44
C GLY A 365 -6.03 2.87 -17.70
N LEU A 366 -5.55 1.76 -17.12
CA LEU A 366 -6.17 0.44 -17.25
C LEU A 366 -7.58 0.39 -16.65
N MET A 367 -7.77 1.00 -15.46
CA MET A 367 -9.11 1.10 -14.85
C MET A 367 -10.10 1.87 -15.73
N VAL A 368 -9.66 2.99 -16.32
CA VAL A 368 -10.51 3.82 -17.19
C VAL A 368 -10.79 3.12 -18.52
N GLU A 369 -9.81 2.46 -19.12
CA GLU A 369 -9.96 1.64 -20.32
C GLU A 369 -11.03 0.54 -20.15
N LEU A 370 -11.13 -0.02 -18.94
CA LEU A 370 -12.12 -1.05 -18.60
C LEU A 370 -13.50 -0.49 -18.15
N GLY A 371 -13.69 0.84 -18.19
CA GLY A 371 -14.99 1.48 -18.02
C GLY A 371 -15.20 2.20 -16.68
N MET A 372 -14.17 2.32 -15.83
CA MET A 372 -14.25 3.18 -14.64
C MET A 372 -14.18 4.66 -15.06
N SER A 373 -14.97 5.54 -14.45
CA SER A 373 -14.82 6.98 -14.72
C SER A 373 -13.51 7.51 -14.15
N PRO A 374 -12.86 8.51 -14.80
CA PRO A 374 -11.63 9.11 -14.29
C PRO A 374 -11.73 9.58 -12.83
N ALA A 375 -12.86 10.19 -12.45
CA ALA A 375 -13.09 10.62 -11.06
C ALA A 375 -13.12 9.43 -10.09
N ALA A 376 -13.78 8.31 -10.46
CA ALA A 376 -13.79 7.11 -9.63
C ALA A 376 -12.40 6.47 -9.52
N ALA A 377 -11.62 6.46 -10.61
CA ALA A 377 -10.25 5.97 -10.60
C ALA A 377 -9.37 6.83 -9.66
N LEU A 378 -9.46 8.16 -9.71
CA LEU A 378 -8.75 9.04 -8.77
C LEU A 378 -9.19 8.81 -7.31
N ARG A 379 -10.49 8.63 -7.06
CA ARG A 379 -10.97 8.32 -5.70
C ARG A 379 -10.48 6.97 -5.21
N SER A 380 -10.34 5.97 -6.08
CA SER A 380 -9.81 4.65 -5.68
C SER A 380 -8.40 4.74 -5.10
N ALA A 381 -7.58 5.68 -5.58
CA ALA A 381 -6.21 5.93 -5.11
C ALA A 381 -6.11 7.06 -4.06
N THR A 382 -7.21 7.58 -3.59
CA THR A 382 -7.24 8.66 -2.59
C THR A 382 -8.20 8.31 -1.45
N SER A 383 -9.44 8.79 -1.46
CA SER A 383 -10.38 8.60 -0.35
C SER A 383 -10.77 7.13 -0.11
N ALA A 384 -11.00 6.34 -1.17
CA ALA A 384 -11.37 4.94 -1.02
C ALA A 384 -10.20 4.07 -0.51
N ALA A 385 -8.98 4.33 -1.01
CA ALA A 385 -7.78 3.68 -0.47
C ALA A 385 -7.54 4.07 1.00
N ALA A 386 -7.70 5.34 1.35
CA ALA A 386 -7.59 5.79 2.74
C ALA A 386 -8.61 5.09 3.67
N GLU A 387 -9.85 4.88 3.19
CA GLU A 387 -10.88 4.13 3.91
C GLU A 387 -10.47 2.67 4.12
N LEU A 388 -9.99 1.98 3.10
CA LEU A 388 -9.48 0.61 3.23
C LEU A 388 -8.39 0.52 4.31
N LEU A 389 -7.46 1.49 4.31
CA LEU A 389 -6.34 1.53 5.25
C LEU A 389 -6.74 1.99 6.67
N GLY A 390 -7.99 2.47 6.89
CA GLY A 390 -8.43 3.06 8.16
C GLY A 390 -7.80 4.42 8.46
N LEU A 391 -7.38 5.15 7.43
CA LEU A 391 -6.71 6.44 7.51
C LEU A 391 -7.55 7.59 6.91
N GLU A 392 -8.83 7.36 6.63
CA GLU A 392 -9.74 8.27 5.94
C GLU A 392 -9.97 9.62 6.66
N LYS A 393 -9.56 9.72 7.91
CA LYS A 393 -9.64 10.96 8.73
C LYS A 393 -8.36 11.78 8.67
N SER A 394 -7.29 11.26 8.04
CA SER A 394 -5.98 11.90 8.05
C SER A 394 -5.35 12.08 6.68
N ILE A 395 -5.64 11.20 5.71
CA ILE A 395 -5.09 11.24 4.35
C ILE A 395 -6.18 10.98 3.29
N GLY A 396 -5.81 11.05 2.02
CA GLY A 396 -6.69 10.74 0.89
C GLY A 396 -7.68 11.83 0.52
N SER A 397 -7.61 13.00 1.16
CA SER A 397 -8.43 14.16 0.80
C SER A 397 -7.66 15.46 1.03
N LEU A 398 -7.90 16.46 0.18
CA LEU A 398 -7.44 17.82 0.42
C LEU A 398 -8.51 18.55 1.26
N ALA A 399 -8.34 18.49 2.59
CA ALA A 399 -9.25 19.13 3.53
C ALA A 399 -8.49 19.67 4.76
N PRO A 400 -9.00 20.71 5.44
CA PRO A 400 -8.36 21.23 6.64
C PRO A 400 -8.17 20.15 7.71
N GLY A 401 -6.98 20.10 8.33
CA GLY A 401 -6.59 19.14 9.35
C GLY A 401 -5.98 17.83 8.81
N TYR A 402 -6.12 17.54 7.50
CA TYR A 402 -5.48 16.39 6.86
C TYR A 402 -3.97 16.59 6.73
N GLU A 403 -3.24 15.50 6.56
CA GLU A 403 -1.81 15.56 6.21
C GLU A 403 -1.63 16.31 4.90
N ALA A 404 -0.60 17.14 4.83
CA ALA A 404 -0.25 17.85 3.62
C ALA A 404 0.50 16.92 2.64
N ASP A 405 -0.19 15.88 2.21
CA ASP A 405 0.19 14.98 1.13
C ASP A 405 -0.50 15.47 -0.14
N VAL A 406 0.25 16.16 -1.01
CA VAL A 406 -0.28 16.84 -2.19
C VAL A 406 0.55 16.50 -3.41
N VAL A 407 -0.11 16.13 -4.49
CA VAL A 407 0.52 15.97 -5.81
C VAL A 407 -0.07 16.96 -6.80
N ALA A 408 0.71 17.31 -7.83
CA ALA A 408 0.19 18.06 -8.98
C ALA A 408 0.53 17.33 -10.27
N VAL A 409 -0.46 17.25 -11.16
CA VAL A 409 -0.32 16.68 -12.51
C VAL A 409 -0.67 17.75 -13.55
N PRO A 410 -0.12 17.66 -14.79
CA PRO A 410 -0.43 18.64 -15.84
C PRO A 410 -1.89 18.53 -16.29
N GLY A 411 -2.48 19.64 -16.70
CA GLY A 411 -3.82 19.66 -17.27
C GLY A 411 -4.92 19.22 -16.31
N ASN A 412 -5.94 18.56 -16.83
CA ASN A 412 -7.09 18.04 -16.09
C ASN A 412 -7.13 16.50 -16.17
N PRO A 413 -6.85 15.75 -15.09
CA PRO A 413 -6.86 14.29 -15.10
C PRO A 413 -8.27 13.68 -15.26
N LEU A 414 -9.34 14.48 -15.18
CA LEU A 414 -10.69 14.02 -15.50
C LEU A 414 -10.92 13.96 -17.02
N ASP A 415 -10.16 14.74 -17.82
CA ASP A 415 -10.21 14.72 -19.28
C ASP A 415 -9.17 13.76 -19.87
N ASP A 416 -7.99 13.67 -19.23
CA ASP A 416 -6.88 12.77 -19.59
C ASP A 416 -6.29 12.17 -18.31
N VAL A 417 -6.73 10.96 -17.94
CA VAL A 417 -6.26 10.27 -16.74
C VAL A 417 -4.76 9.94 -16.80
N THR A 418 -4.16 9.82 -17.99
CA THR A 418 -2.72 9.56 -18.14
C THR A 418 -1.84 10.75 -17.69
N ALA A 419 -2.44 11.90 -17.42
CA ALA A 419 -1.75 13.00 -16.75
C ALA A 419 -1.16 12.57 -15.38
N THR A 420 -1.77 11.59 -14.71
CA THR A 420 -1.27 11.03 -13.44
C THR A 420 0.11 10.37 -13.56
N GLU A 421 0.51 9.94 -14.76
CA GLU A 421 1.84 9.38 -15.03
C GLU A 421 2.94 10.46 -15.14
N ARG A 422 2.54 11.73 -15.27
CA ARG A 422 3.41 12.90 -15.50
C ARG A 422 3.40 13.85 -14.31
N VAL A 423 3.59 13.32 -13.09
CA VAL A 423 3.57 14.11 -11.85
C VAL A 423 4.60 15.23 -11.91
N LEU A 424 4.18 16.47 -11.68
CA LEU A 424 5.01 17.68 -11.68
C LEU A 424 5.55 18.01 -10.28
N PHE A 425 4.73 17.82 -9.27
CA PHE A 425 5.00 18.22 -7.89
C PHE A 425 4.56 17.15 -6.92
N VAL A 426 5.36 16.92 -5.87
CA VAL A 426 5.03 16.02 -4.76
C VAL A 426 5.40 16.68 -3.44
N MET A 427 4.42 16.76 -2.54
CA MET A 427 4.59 17.12 -1.13
C MET A 427 4.08 15.95 -0.27
N LYS A 428 4.85 15.55 0.73
CA LYS A 428 4.47 14.54 1.72
C LYS A 428 4.66 15.11 3.12
N GLY A 429 3.59 15.12 3.93
CA GLY A 429 3.63 15.68 5.29
C GLY A 429 4.15 17.11 5.34
N GLY A 430 3.79 17.96 4.35
CA GLY A 430 4.23 19.35 4.24
C GLY A 430 5.65 19.53 3.68
N VAL A 431 6.40 18.44 3.47
CA VAL A 431 7.76 18.50 2.89
C VAL A 431 7.70 18.32 1.37
N VAL A 432 8.24 19.27 0.64
CA VAL A 432 8.33 19.19 -0.84
C VAL A 432 9.45 18.24 -1.22
N VAL A 433 9.11 17.13 -1.90
CA VAL A 433 10.05 16.09 -2.34
C VAL A 433 10.32 16.12 -3.85
N ARG A 434 9.42 16.72 -4.64
CA ARG A 434 9.58 16.97 -6.06
C ARG A 434 9.06 18.36 -6.40
N LYS A 435 9.82 19.11 -7.19
CA LYS A 435 9.44 20.42 -7.78
C LYS A 435 9.34 20.27 -9.29
N PRO A 436 8.53 21.14 -9.98
CA PRO A 436 8.51 21.20 -11.43
C PRO A 436 9.87 21.42 -12.07
#